data_e6162f6f818861c392728017bcc04e22
#
_entry.id   e6162f6f818861c392728017bcc04e22
#
_cell.length_a   1.000
_cell.length_b   1.000
_cell.length_c   1.000
_cell.angle_alpha   90.00
_cell.angle_beta   90.00
_cell.angle_gamma   90.00
#
_symmetry.space_group_name_H-M   'P 1'
#
loop_
_entity.id
_entity.type
_entity.pdbx_description
1 polymer ?
#
loop_
_entity_poly.entity_id
_entity_poly.type
_entity_poly.pdbx_seq_one_letter_code
_entity_poly.pdbx_strand_id
1 'polypeptide(L)'
;SSDLGVKGMKNYLHIFIEGAFVLFLIAYLTVLYTSDSAKNVPMEQIAQTMEQDSDITSLNKEARSDLKHYYQTDDRNIDGYFFYKAASPMAVEEICIMKATDNTQANTLLENANAHLSGQKQVFEGYGTDQMALLNNAVVGKKGNYVYYMCGADAQNWRTAFLSMI
;
A
#
# COMPACT_ATOMS: atom_id res chain seq x y z
N SER A 1 -44.33 -17.82 -42.19
CA SER A 1 -42.89 -17.54 -42.58
C SER A 1 -42.15 -16.58 -41.69
N SER A 2 -42.82 -15.92 -40.76
CA SER A 2 -42.20 -14.86 -39.87
C SER A 2 -41.59 -15.39 -38.56
N ASP A 3 -41.96 -16.57 -38.10
CA ASP A 3 -41.51 -17.10 -36.79
C ASP A 3 -40.07 -17.66 -36.78
N LEU A 4 -39.57 -18.11 -37.93
CA LEU A 4 -38.19 -18.64 -38.05
C LEU A 4 -37.12 -17.54 -37.97
N GLY A 5 -37.43 -16.36 -38.48
CA GLY A 5 -36.51 -15.19 -38.42
C GLY A 5 -36.34 -14.63 -37.01
N VAL A 6 -37.42 -14.59 -36.24
CA VAL A 6 -37.42 -14.06 -34.86
C VAL A 6 -36.67 -14.97 -33.88
N LYS A 7 -36.77 -16.32 -34.07
CA LYS A 7 -36.03 -17.29 -33.26
C LYS A 7 -34.51 -17.23 -33.51
N GLY A 8 -34.10 -17.09 -34.80
CA GLY A 8 -32.69 -16.91 -35.16
C GLY A 8 -32.09 -15.65 -34.56
N MET A 9 -32.79 -14.53 -34.67
CA MET A 9 -32.35 -13.24 -34.16
C MET A 9 -32.19 -13.21 -32.63
N LYS A 10 -33.06 -13.88 -31.88
CA LYS A 10 -32.93 -14.02 -30.41
C LYS A 10 -31.70 -14.84 -30.02
N ASN A 11 -31.35 -15.89 -30.73
CA ASN A 11 -30.16 -16.69 -30.44
C ASN A 11 -28.88 -15.93 -30.72
N TYR A 12 -28.80 -15.14 -31.80
CA TYR A 12 -27.64 -14.28 -32.07
C TYR A 12 -27.50 -13.18 -31.03
N LEU A 13 -28.60 -12.61 -30.54
CA LEU A 13 -28.59 -11.60 -29.50
C LEU A 13 -28.04 -12.17 -28.18
N HIS A 14 -28.41 -13.37 -27.77
CA HIS A 14 -27.86 -14.02 -26.58
C HIS A 14 -26.36 -14.28 -26.71
N ILE A 15 -25.90 -14.82 -27.83
CA ILE A 15 -24.47 -15.05 -28.09
C ILE A 15 -23.69 -13.74 -28.05
N PHE A 16 -24.25 -12.66 -28.60
CA PHE A 16 -23.62 -11.34 -28.58
C PHE A 16 -23.52 -10.78 -27.15
N ILE A 17 -24.58 -10.92 -26.35
CA ILE A 17 -24.60 -10.48 -24.95
C ILE A 17 -23.58 -11.27 -24.11
N GLU A 18 -23.54 -12.60 -24.28
CA GLU A 18 -22.59 -13.48 -23.60
C GLU A 18 -21.14 -13.11 -23.97
N GLY A 19 -20.86 -12.90 -25.26
CA GLY A 19 -19.54 -12.49 -25.75
C GLY A 19 -19.12 -11.12 -25.20
N ALA A 20 -20.03 -10.14 -25.17
CA ALA A 20 -19.78 -8.83 -24.59
C ALA A 20 -19.50 -8.90 -23.08
N PHE A 21 -20.22 -9.76 -22.35
CA PHE A 21 -20.00 -9.98 -20.93
C PHE A 21 -18.63 -10.60 -20.64
N VAL A 22 -18.22 -11.60 -21.43
CA VAL A 22 -16.89 -12.22 -21.30
C VAL A 22 -15.78 -11.21 -21.57
N LEU A 23 -15.91 -10.38 -22.62
CA LEU A 23 -14.94 -9.33 -22.91
C LEU A 23 -14.86 -8.28 -21.80
N PHE A 24 -16.01 -7.88 -21.25
CA PHE A 24 -16.06 -6.97 -20.11
C PHE A 24 -15.39 -7.57 -18.88
N LEU A 25 -15.63 -8.86 -18.59
CA LEU A 25 -15.02 -9.56 -17.47
C LEU A 25 -13.49 -9.65 -17.64
N ILE A 26 -13.01 -9.97 -18.84
CA ILE A 26 -11.57 -10.00 -19.14
C ILE A 26 -10.95 -8.60 -18.95
N ALA A 27 -11.58 -7.55 -19.47
CA ALA A 27 -11.10 -6.19 -19.29
C ALA A 27 -11.09 -5.79 -17.81
N TYR A 28 -12.13 -6.10 -17.06
CA TYR A 28 -12.23 -5.86 -15.63
C TYR A 28 -11.14 -6.58 -14.83
N LEU A 29 -10.94 -7.88 -15.09
CA LEU A 29 -9.87 -8.66 -14.44
C LEU A 29 -8.48 -8.13 -14.81
N THR A 30 -8.27 -7.71 -16.06
CA THR A 30 -7.01 -7.10 -16.49
C THR A 30 -6.73 -5.81 -15.71
N VAL A 31 -7.72 -4.93 -15.57
CA VAL A 31 -7.59 -3.68 -14.79
C VAL A 31 -7.30 -3.99 -13.32
N LEU A 32 -8.00 -4.94 -12.71
CA LEU A 32 -7.74 -5.34 -11.31
C LEU A 32 -6.31 -5.87 -11.14
N TYR A 33 -5.86 -6.75 -12.04
CA TYR A 33 -4.53 -7.35 -11.97
C TYR A 33 -3.42 -6.32 -12.17
N THR A 34 -3.57 -5.40 -13.14
CA THR A 34 -2.56 -4.36 -13.42
C THR A 34 -2.53 -3.28 -12.36
N SER A 35 -3.65 -3.00 -11.69
CA SER A 35 -3.69 -1.97 -10.63
C SER A 35 -2.94 -2.38 -9.36
N ASP A 36 -2.85 -3.68 -9.08
CA ASP A 36 -2.10 -4.21 -7.92
C ASP A 36 -0.63 -4.55 -8.26
N SER A 37 -0.21 -4.43 -9.52
CA SER A 37 1.18 -4.69 -9.91
C SER A 37 2.09 -3.48 -9.63
N ALA A 38 3.30 -3.75 -9.12
CA ALA A 38 4.35 -2.77 -8.94
C ALA A 38 5.59 -3.15 -9.77
N LYS A 39 6.35 -2.15 -10.22
CA LYS A 39 7.68 -2.39 -10.78
C LYS A 39 8.60 -2.90 -9.67
N ASN A 40 9.44 -3.85 -9.99
CA ASN A 40 10.42 -4.38 -9.04
C ASN A 40 11.62 -3.41 -8.94
N VAL A 41 11.52 -2.42 -8.06
CA VAL A 41 12.55 -1.42 -7.81
C VAL A 41 13.40 -1.85 -6.60
N PRO A 42 14.75 -1.80 -6.67
CA PRO A 42 15.60 -2.06 -5.51
C PRO A 42 15.34 -1.08 -4.36
N MET A 43 15.37 -1.56 -3.11
CA MET A 43 15.13 -0.71 -1.94
C MET A 43 16.19 0.39 -1.79
N GLU A 44 17.41 0.16 -2.27
CA GLU A 44 18.49 1.15 -2.28
C GLU A 44 18.13 2.37 -3.15
N GLN A 45 17.51 2.14 -4.30
CA GLN A 45 17.05 3.22 -5.18
C GLN A 45 15.89 3.99 -4.56
N ILE A 46 14.96 3.29 -3.90
CA ILE A 46 13.86 3.91 -3.16
C ILE A 46 14.44 4.78 -2.04
N ALA A 47 15.37 4.24 -1.25
CA ALA A 47 16.03 4.97 -0.16
C ALA A 47 16.73 6.24 -0.66
N GLN A 48 17.53 6.13 -1.73
CA GLN A 48 18.23 7.29 -2.31
C GLN A 48 17.29 8.41 -2.74
N THR A 49 16.10 8.06 -3.24
CA THR A 49 15.12 9.07 -3.66
C THR A 49 14.39 9.65 -2.45
N MET A 50 13.94 8.81 -1.53
CA MET A 50 13.19 9.27 -0.34
C MET A 50 14.07 10.07 0.61
N GLU A 51 15.35 9.75 0.74
CA GLU A 51 16.32 10.47 1.58
C GLU A 51 16.70 11.88 1.03
N GLN A 52 16.20 12.25 -0.16
CA GLN A 52 16.31 13.65 -0.64
C GLN A 52 15.33 14.60 0.06
N ASP A 53 14.29 14.05 0.70
CA ASP A 53 13.34 14.82 1.48
C ASP A 53 13.93 15.12 2.88
N SER A 54 14.04 16.41 3.20
CA SER A 54 14.62 16.89 4.48
C SER A 54 13.77 16.48 5.69
N ASP A 55 12.45 16.35 5.51
CA ASP A 55 11.55 16.00 6.61
C ASP A 55 11.74 14.53 6.98
N ILE A 56 11.99 13.67 6.00
CA ILE A 56 12.34 12.26 6.25
C ILE A 56 13.69 12.14 6.93
N THR A 57 14.72 12.86 6.43
CA THR A 57 16.08 12.78 7.00
C THR A 57 16.22 13.47 8.34
N SER A 58 15.25 14.28 8.76
CA SER A 58 15.15 14.81 10.12
C SER A 58 14.73 13.77 11.15
N LEU A 59 14.12 12.65 10.70
CA LEU A 59 13.76 11.51 11.54
C LEU A 59 14.98 10.60 11.78
N ASN A 60 14.91 9.77 12.81
CA ASN A 60 15.93 8.76 13.07
C ASN A 60 15.74 7.55 12.14
N LYS A 61 16.82 7.12 11.51
CA LYS A 61 16.86 5.87 10.75
C LYS A 61 16.82 4.68 11.71
N GLU A 62 15.83 3.84 11.55
CA GLU A 62 15.62 2.68 12.39
C GLU A 62 16.32 1.43 11.83
N ALA A 63 16.70 0.51 12.71
CA ALA A 63 17.34 -0.73 12.33
C ALA A 63 16.30 -1.78 11.87
N ARG A 64 16.78 -2.79 11.15
CA ARG A 64 15.95 -3.92 10.69
C ARG A 64 15.25 -4.65 11.84
N SER A 65 15.90 -4.78 12.99
CA SER A 65 15.35 -5.40 14.20
C SER A 65 14.11 -4.69 14.74
N ASP A 66 13.98 -3.39 14.49
CA ASP A 66 12.88 -2.58 15.01
C ASP A 66 11.56 -2.86 14.27
N LEU A 67 11.63 -3.41 13.05
CA LEU A 67 10.45 -3.91 12.34
C LEU A 67 9.68 -4.96 13.13
N LYS A 68 10.37 -5.82 13.88
CA LYS A 68 9.74 -6.82 14.75
C LYS A 68 8.97 -6.15 15.88
N HIS A 69 9.52 -5.09 16.45
CA HIS A 69 8.90 -4.37 17.56
C HIS A 69 7.66 -3.59 17.11
N TYR A 70 7.75 -2.85 15.99
CA TYR A 70 6.69 -1.95 15.54
C TYR A 70 5.67 -2.62 14.64
N TYR A 71 6.11 -3.57 13.79
CA TYR A 71 5.29 -4.20 12.77
C TYR A 71 5.11 -5.71 12.96
N GLN A 72 5.56 -6.28 14.09
CA GLN A 72 5.46 -7.71 14.43
C GLN A 72 5.94 -8.64 13.31
N THR A 73 6.94 -8.19 12.55
CA THR A 73 7.42 -8.92 11.38
C THR A 73 8.78 -9.54 11.65
N ASP A 74 9.00 -10.76 11.15
CA ASP A 74 10.34 -11.37 11.17
C ASP A 74 11.21 -10.66 10.12
N ASP A 75 12.18 -9.90 10.61
CA ASP A 75 13.09 -9.11 9.82
C ASP A 75 13.92 -9.92 8.81
N ARG A 76 14.15 -11.22 9.09
CA ARG A 76 14.95 -12.11 8.24
C ARG A 76 14.25 -12.51 6.94
N ASN A 77 12.93 -12.37 6.89
CA ASN A 77 12.11 -12.91 5.81
C ASN A 77 11.57 -11.86 4.84
N ILE A 78 11.97 -10.58 4.95
CA ILE A 78 11.58 -9.53 4.00
C ILE A 78 12.70 -9.22 3.00
N ASP A 79 12.34 -8.87 1.79
CA ASP A 79 13.26 -8.56 0.69
C ASP A 79 14.06 -7.26 0.93
N GLY A 80 13.42 -6.30 1.63
CA GLY A 80 14.05 -5.03 1.98
C GLY A 80 13.13 -4.12 2.78
N TYR A 81 13.69 -3.04 3.32
CA TYR A 81 12.96 -2.06 4.09
C TYR A 81 13.59 -0.67 4.00
N PHE A 82 12.77 0.34 4.27
CA PHE A 82 13.13 1.73 4.49
C PHE A 82 12.33 2.21 5.70
N PHE A 83 12.99 2.61 6.79
CA PHE A 83 12.30 2.91 8.03
C PHE A 83 12.94 4.08 8.76
N TYR A 84 12.17 5.14 8.94
CA TYR A 84 12.54 6.33 9.70
C TYR A 84 11.40 6.70 10.67
N LYS A 85 11.76 7.15 11.88
CA LYS A 85 10.81 7.44 12.94
C LYS A 85 11.29 8.62 13.79
N ALA A 86 10.35 9.39 14.34
CA ALA A 86 10.66 10.45 15.28
C ALA A 86 11.42 9.92 16.52
N ALA A 87 12.42 10.67 16.96
CA ALA A 87 13.23 10.30 18.13
C ALA A 87 12.43 10.33 19.45
N SER A 88 11.42 11.18 19.53
CA SER A 88 10.58 11.33 20.71
C SER A 88 9.47 10.27 20.75
N PRO A 89 9.26 9.59 21.88
CA PRO A 89 8.13 8.68 22.04
C PRO A 89 6.77 9.40 22.07
N MET A 90 6.77 10.71 22.20
CA MET A 90 5.57 11.57 22.16
C MET A 90 5.28 12.11 20.75
N ALA A 91 6.04 11.71 19.76
CA ALA A 91 5.88 12.10 18.35
C ALA A 91 5.52 10.85 17.51
N VAL A 92 4.67 11.04 16.51
CA VAL A 92 4.12 9.95 15.69
C VAL A 92 4.64 9.96 14.25
N GLU A 93 5.50 10.92 13.91
CA GLU A 93 6.06 11.03 12.57
C GLU A 93 6.91 9.79 12.26
N GLU A 94 6.54 9.14 11.19
CA GLU A 94 7.11 7.85 10.82
C GLU A 94 6.90 7.58 9.33
N ILE A 95 7.91 7.01 8.68
CA ILE A 95 7.80 6.43 7.35
C ILE A 95 8.43 5.04 7.37
N CYS A 96 7.65 4.04 7.01
CA CYS A 96 8.12 2.67 6.84
C CYS A 96 7.65 2.12 5.50
N ILE A 97 8.59 1.65 4.67
CA ILE A 97 8.32 0.93 3.43
C ILE A 97 8.97 -0.44 3.57
N MET A 98 8.19 -1.49 3.40
CA MET A 98 8.64 -2.88 3.49
C MET A 98 8.39 -3.57 2.15
N LYS A 99 9.39 -4.27 1.65
CA LYS A 99 9.27 -5.10 0.46
C LYS A 99 9.17 -6.57 0.85
N ALA A 100 8.00 -7.13 0.62
CA ALA A 100 7.71 -8.54 0.87
C ALA A 100 8.34 -9.44 -0.21
N THR A 101 8.58 -10.70 0.15
CA THR A 101 9.04 -11.74 -0.78
C THR A 101 7.92 -12.21 -1.71
N ASP A 102 6.67 -12.16 -1.25
CA ASP A 102 5.49 -12.56 -2.00
C ASP A 102 4.23 -11.78 -1.56
N ASN A 103 3.13 -11.99 -2.29
CA ASN A 103 1.88 -11.30 -2.03
C ASN A 103 1.20 -11.73 -0.72
N THR A 104 1.39 -12.97 -0.26
CA THR A 104 0.84 -13.45 1.02
C THR A 104 1.51 -12.71 2.17
N GLN A 105 2.83 -12.62 2.14
CA GLN A 105 3.57 -11.83 3.12
C GLN A 105 3.20 -10.35 3.06
N ALA A 106 3.03 -9.78 1.86
CA ALA A 106 2.61 -8.39 1.71
C ALA A 106 1.24 -8.11 2.36
N ASN A 107 0.30 -9.05 2.28
CA ASN A 107 -0.99 -8.93 2.96
C ASN A 107 -0.82 -8.96 4.50
N THR A 108 0.00 -9.85 5.03
CA THR A 108 0.30 -9.91 6.47
C THR A 108 0.98 -8.61 6.95
N LEU A 109 1.94 -8.09 6.18
CA LEU A 109 2.59 -6.80 6.50
C LEU A 109 1.60 -5.63 6.48
N LEU A 110 0.64 -5.64 5.55
CA LEU A 110 -0.42 -4.62 5.49
C LEU A 110 -1.32 -4.68 6.73
N GLU A 111 -1.70 -5.88 7.17
CA GLU A 111 -2.48 -6.07 8.40
C GLU A 111 -1.71 -5.55 9.62
N ASN A 112 -0.42 -5.87 9.72
CA ASN A 112 0.44 -5.40 10.81
C ASN A 112 0.61 -3.87 10.79
N ALA A 113 0.76 -3.26 9.62
CA ALA A 113 0.84 -1.81 9.49
C ALA A 113 -0.48 -1.10 9.90
N ASN A 114 -1.62 -1.67 9.57
CA ASN A 114 -2.93 -1.18 10.04
C ASN A 114 -3.10 -1.36 11.55
N ALA A 115 -2.63 -2.47 12.12
CA ALA A 115 -2.64 -2.72 13.56
C ALA A 115 -1.73 -1.71 14.29
N HIS A 116 -0.55 -1.40 13.74
CA HIS A 116 0.34 -0.37 14.23
C HIS A 116 -0.35 1.01 14.29
N LEU A 117 -0.97 1.45 13.18
CA LEU A 117 -1.74 2.70 13.15
C LEU A 117 -2.85 2.73 14.21
N SER A 118 -3.60 1.64 14.33
CA SER A 118 -4.68 1.54 15.32
C SER A 118 -4.16 1.62 16.75
N GLY A 119 -3.04 0.97 17.03
CA GLY A 119 -2.37 1.03 18.33
C GLY A 119 -1.87 2.45 18.66
N GLN A 120 -1.25 3.14 17.69
CA GLN A 120 -0.82 4.53 17.85
C GLN A 120 -2.02 5.44 18.17
N LYS A 121 -3.12 5.31 17.44
CA LYS A 121 -4.35 6.09 17.71
C LYS A 121 -4.88 5.87 19.12
N GLN A 122 -4.90 4.63 19.61
CA GLN A 122 -5.32 4.32 20.99
C GLN A 122 -4.41 4.98 22.02
N VAL A 123 -3.09 4.98 21.82
CA VAL A 123 -2.13 5.60 22.72
C VAL A 123 -2.33 7.10 22.83
N PHE A 124 -2.61 7.79 21.73
CA PHE A 124 -2.71 9.25 21.67
C PHE A 124 -4.15 9.78 21.86
N GLU A 125 -5.13 8.91 21.97
CA GLU A 125 -6.52 9.27 22.18
C GLU A 125 -6.69 10.07 23.49
N GLY A 126 -7.26 11.25 23.36
CA GLY A 126 -7.64 12.10 24.50
C GLY A 126 -6.57 13.09 25.02
N TYR A 127 -5.29 12.99 24.59
CA TYR A 127 -4.28 13.95 25.06
C TYR A 127 -3.32 14.49 23.97
N GLY A 128 -3.24 13.88 22.83
CA GLY A 128 -2.30 14.28 21.77
C GLY A 128 -3.04 14.84 20.54
N THR A 129 -3.71 15.99 20.64
CA THR A 129 -4.55 16.55 19.55
C THR A 129 -3.78 16.72 18.25
N ASP A 130 -2.57 17.26 18.29
CA ASP A 130 -1.74 17.48 17.10
C ASP A 130 -1.24 16.15 16.53
N GLN A 131 -0.82 15.22 17.40
CA GLN A 131 -0.40 13.88 17.02
C GLN A 131 -1.58 13.07 16.44
N MET A 132 -2.77 13.20 17.03
CA MET A 132 -3.99 12.58 16.49
C MET A 132 -4.37 13.12 15.12
N ALA A 133 -4.13 14.40 14.84
CA ALA A 133 -4.34 14.98 13.51
C ALA A 133 -3.42 14.30 12.47
N LEU A 134 -2.14 14.09 12.79
CA LEU A 134 -1.18 13.37 11.93
C LEU A 134 -1.61 11.91 11.73
N LEU A 135 -1.97 11.21 12.81
CA LEU A 135 -2.43 9.81 12.75
C LEU A 135 -3.72 9.64 11.93
N ASN A 136 -4.61 10.61 11.98
CA ASN A 136 -5.84 10.58 11.18
C ASN A 136 -5.58 10.81 9.69
N ASN A 137 -4.50 11.49 9.35
CA ASN A 137 -4.04 11.72 7.99
C ASN A 137 -2.97 10.72 7.52
N ALA A 138 -2.58 9.78 8.39
CA ALA A 138 -1.60 8.75 8.06
C ALA A 138 -2.07 7.88 6.89
N VAL A 139 -1.11 7.46 6.09
CA VAL A 139 -1.34 6.66 4.90
C VAL A 139 -0.77 5.27 5.09
N VAL A 140 -1.62 4.25 4.96
CA VAL A 140 -1.22 2.84 4.96
C VAL A 140 -1.71 2.21 3.67
N GLY A 141 -0.88 1.43 3.01
CA GLY A 141 -1.28 0.77 1.78
C GLY A 141 -0.29 -0.27 1.28
N LYS A 142 -0.71 -0.91 0.19
CA LYS A 142 0.07 -1.92 -0.53
C LYS A 142 0.00 -1.65 -2.03
N LYS A 143 1.10 -1.91 -2.74
CA LYS A 143 1.13 -2.02 -4.20
C LYS A 143 2.13 -3.10 -4.59
N GLY A 144 1.66 -4.16 -5.24
CA GLY A 144 2.44 -5.37 -5.47
C GLY A 144 2.97 -5.93 -4.14
N ASN A 145 4.27 -6.16 -4.07
CA ASN A 145 4.96 -6.66 -2.88
C ASN A 145 5.41 -5.55 -1.91
N TYR A 146 5.11 -4.29 -2.19
CA TYR A 146 5.47 -3.18 -1.31
C TYR A 146 4.32 -2.81 -0.39
N VAL A 147 4.62 -2.71 0.90
CA VAL A 147 3.71 -2.22 1.93
C VAL A 147 4.32 -0.96 2.53
N TYR A 148 3.50 0.05 2.74
CA TYR A 148 3.96 1.33 3.28
C TYR A 148 3.04 1.83 4.39
N TYR A 149 3.67 2.46 5.36
CA TYR A 149 3.08 3.26 6.42
C TYR A 149 3.76 4.62 6.43
N MET A 150 3.00 5.69 6.39
CA MET A 150 3.52 7.05 6.38
C MET A 150 2.64 7.93 7.24
N CYS A 151 3.22 8.53 8.27
CA CYS A 151 2.57 9.44 9.22
C CYS A 151 3.45 10.68 9.40
N GLY A 152 2.90 11.83 9.07
CA GLY A 152 3.60 13.11 9.13
C GLY A 152 2.85 14.18 8.35
N ALA A 153 3.28 15.41 8.41
CA ALA A 153 2.67 16.53 7.71
C ALA A 153 2.67 16.29 6.18
N ASP A 154 3.75 15.71 5.67
CA ASP A 154 3.95 15.44 4.24
C ASP A 154 3.69 14.00 3.79
N ALA A 155 3.00 13.18 4.61
CA ALA A 155 2.75 11.77 4.33
C ALA A 155 2.14 11.51 2.94
N GLN A 156 1.26 12.38 2.44
CA GLN A 156 0.66 12.24 1.11
C GLN A 156 1.68 12.52 -0.02
N ASN A 157 2.60 13.46 0.18
CA ASN A 157 3.67 13.76 -0.77
C ASN A 157 4.67 12.60 -0.81
N TRP A 158 5.06 12.07 0.35
CA TRP A 158 5.91 10.87 0.44
C TRP A 158 5.30 9.67 -0.28
N ARG A 159 4.00 9.44 -0.06
CA ARG A 159 3.26 8.40 -0.78
C ARG A 159 3.30 8.61 -2.30
N THR A 160 3.05 9.82 -2.75
CA THR A 160 3.02 10.14 -4.19
C THR A 160 4.41 9.93 -4.80
N ALA A 161 5.47 10.42 -4.16
CA ALA A 161 6.84 10.21 -4.58
C ALA A 161 7.19 8.72 -4.66
N PHE A 162 6.90 7.96 -3.61
CA PHE A 162 7.14 6.52 -3.57
C PHE A 162 6.38 5.76 -4.67
N LEU A 163 5.08 5.98 -4.81
CA LEU A 163 4.25 5.28 -5.79
C LEU A 163 4.60 5.61 -7.24
N SER A 164 5.23 6.74 -7.49
CA SER A 164 5.72 7.10 -8.83
C SER A 164 6.95 6.29 -9.26
N MET A 165 7.67 5.69 -8.30
CA MET A 165 8.86 4.87 -8.58
C MET A 165 8.51 3.43 -8.95
N ILE A 166 7.42 2.88 -8.37
CA ILE A 166 7.06 1.46 -8.44
C ILE A 166 5.87 1.14 -9.38
#